data_6d6063d24edcfe08e3f9e9f52d564d9e
#
_entry.id   6d6063d24edcfe08e3f9e9f52d564d9e
#
_cell.length_a   1.000
_cell.length_b   1.000
_cell.length_c   1.000
_cell.angle_alpha   90.00
_cell.angle_beta   90.00
_cell.angle_gamma   90.00
#
_symmetry.space_group_name_H-M   'P 1'
#
loop_
_entity.id
_entity.type
_entity.pdbx_description
1 polymer ?
#
loop_
_entity_poly.entity_id
_entity_poly.type
_entity_poly.pdbx_seq_one_letter_code
_entity_poly.pdbx_strand_id
1 'polypeptide(L)'
;MATKSIVPRANGEGSLGTTAKGWGGLYTTDTTTSSANTGGVLQLAANDGAAMGDSHRLGVIYFKGAEDTSGTLTTGARIEALTDAAWTNAENGCALSFYTTDDNASEGIALKLVSNQKATFY
;
A
#
# COMPACT_ATOMS: atom_id res chain seq x y z
N MET A 1 15.10 10.89 -26.97
CA MET A 1 15.87 10.03 -26.04
C MET A 1 14.90 9.47 -25.00
N ALA A 2 14.84 8.16 -24.82
CA ALA A 2 14.00 7.58 -23.77
C ALA A 2 14.61 7.86 -22.39
N THR A 3 13.81 8.31 -21.43
CA THR A 3 14.23 8.46 -20.04
C THR A 3 14.50 7.08 -19.45
N LYS A 4 15.71 6.84 -18.94
CA LYS A 4 16.04 5.59 -18.26
C LYS A 4 15.25 5.47 -16.95
N SER A 5 14.75 4.28 -16.66
CA SER A 5 14.14 3.98 -15.38
C SER A 5 15.13 4.16 -14.22
N ILE A 6 14.68 4.66 -13.10
CA ILE A 6 15.40 4.59 -11.83
C ILE A 6 15.06 3.22 -11.24
N VAL A 7 16.01 2.29 -11.28
CA VAL A 7 15.80 0.91 -10.82
C VAL A 7 16.81 0.56 -9.72
N PRO A 8 16.42 -0.15 -8.67
CA PRO A 8 17.36 -0.68 -7.70
C PRO A 8 18.21 -1.78 -8.32
N ARG A 9 19.36 -2.07 -7.72
CA ARG A 9 20.29 -3.13 -8.21
C ARG A 9 19.70 -4.52 -8.04
N ALA A 10 18.89 -4.72 -6.99
CA ALA A 10 18.21 -5.97 -6.69
C ALA A 10 16.81 -5.70 -6.11
N ASN A 11 15.95 -6.72 -6.11
CA ASN A 11 14.63 -6.64 -5.50
C ASN A 11 14.72 -6.36 -3.99
N GLY A 12 13.86 -5.47 -3.49
CA GLY A 12 13.83 -5.10 -2.08
C GLY A 12 14.97 -4.19 -1.64
N GLU A 13 15.82 -3.73 -2.57
CA GLU A 13 16.95 -2.86 -2.28
C GLU A 13 16.58 -1.38 -2.45
N GLY A 14 17.02 -0.58 -1.48
CA GLY A 14 16.87 0.87 -1.53
C GLY A 14 15.45 1.37 -1.23
N SER A 15 15.35 2.68 -1.20
CA SER A 15 14.09 3.38 -1.04
C SER A 15 14.08 4.68 -1.84
N LEU A 16 12.91 5.15 -2.22
CA LEU A 16 12.75 6.48 -2.81
C LEU A 16 12.48 7.49 -1.68
N GLY A 17 13.53 8.15 -1.23
CA GLY A 17 13.53 9.01 -0.03
C GLY A 17 13.91 8.27 1.25
N THR A 18 13.93 8.99 2.35
CA THR A 18 14.18 8.49 3.70
C THR A 18 13.19 9.10 4.68
N THR A 19 13.19 8.65 5.94
CA THR A 19 12.37 9.27 6.99
C THR A 19 12.73 10.74 7.26
N ALA A 20 13.98 11.12 6.99
CA ALA A 20 14.47 12.50 7.18
C ALA A 20 14.39 13.37 5.91
N LYS A 21 14.35 12.76 4.71
CA LYS A 21 14.33 13.43 3.42
C LYS A 21 13.35 12.73 2.47
N GLY A 22 12.14 13.22 2.42
CA GLY A 22 11.08 12.76 1.53
C GLY A 22 11.00 13.58 0.24
N TRP A 23 10.32 13.03 -0.74
CA TRP A 23 9.93 13.76 -1.95
C TRP A 23 8.68 14.59 -1.68
N GLY A 24 8.56 15.78 -2.28
CA GLY A 24 7.38 16.62 -2.14
C GLY A 24 6.13 16.09 -2.85
N GLY A 25 6.29 15.13 -3.76
CA GLY A 25 5.18 14.48 -4.46
C GLY A 25 5.65 13.32 -5.33
N LEU A 26 4.73 12.41 -5.61
CA LEU A 26 4.87 11.35 -6.60
C LEU A 26 3.77 11.55 -7.66
N TYR A 27 4.16 11.78 -8.90
CA TYR A 27 3.25 11.98 -10.02
C TYR A 27 3.44 10.86 -11.04
N THR A 28 2.37 10.12 -11.32
CA THR A 28 2.36 9.09 -12.36
C THR A 28 1.35 9.49 -13.43
N THR A 29 1.77 9.54 -14.69
CA THR A 29 0.92 9.89 -15.82
C THR A 29 1.18 8.92 -16.96
N ASP A 30 0.13 8.34 -17.48
CA ASP A 30 0.14 7.59 -18.72
C ASP A 30 -0.42 8.49 -19.83
N THR A 31 0.30 8.62 -20.93
CA THR A 31 -0.09 9.45 -22.08
C THR A 31 -0.60 8.63 -23.27
N THR A 32 -0.75 7.32 -23.10
CA THR A 32 -1.37 6.48 -24.14
C THR A 32 -2.86 6.80 -24.29
N THR A 33 -3.44 6.44 -25.42
CA THR A 33 -4.87 6.64 -25.66
C THR A 33 -5.69 5.99 -24.55
N SER A 34 -6.59 6.74 -23.95
CA SER A 34 -7.38 6.28 -22.82
C SER A 34 -8.22 5.04 -23.16
N SER A 35 -8.20 4.07 -22.26
CA SER A 35 -8.97 2.83 -22.33
C SER A 35 -9.23 2.31 -20.91
N ALA A 36 -9.93 1.18 -20.81
CA ALA A 36 -10.15 0.53 -19.50
C ALA A 36 -8.85 0.04 -18.82
N ASN A 37 -7.76 -0.07 -19.58
CA ASN A 37 -6.49 -0.65 -19.11
C ASN A 37 -5.32 0.34 -19.17
N THR A 38 -5.57 1.63 -19.41
CA THR A 38 -4.54 2.67 -19.43
C THR A 38 -4.74 3.67 -18.29
N GLY A 39 -3.66 4.28 -17.85
CA GLY A 39 -3.63 5.25 -16.76
C GLY A 39 -2.36 5.13 -15.92
N GLY A 40 -2.05 6.14 -15.14
CA GLY A 40 -0.92 6.09 -14.21
C GLY A 40 -1.09 4.98 -13.18
N VAL A 41 -0.02 4.23 -12.88
CA VAL A 41 -0.07 3.05 -12.00
C VAL A 41 0.84 3.25 -10.79
N LEU A 42 0.33 2.90 -9.60
CA LEU A 42 1.12 2.63 -8.40
C LEU A 42 0.92 1.16 -8.04
N GLN A 43 1.97 0.35 -8.14
CA GLN A 43 1.94 -1.06 -7.78
C GLN A 43 2.68 -1.29 -6.47
N LEU A 44 2.00 -1.84 -5.47
CA LEU A 44 2.59 -2.37 -4.25
C LEU A 44 2.49 -3.90 -4.32
N ALA A 45 3.61 -4.60 -4.16
CA ALA A 45 3.66 -6.04 -4.29
C ALA A 45 4.60 -6.65 -3.25
N ALA A 46 4.22 -7.83 -2.73
CA ALA A 46 5.08 -8.67 -1.93
C ALA A 46 5.46 -9.92 -2.75
N ASN A 47 6.76 -10.20 -2.83
CA ASN A 47 7.27 -11.37 -3.55
C ASN A 47 8.63 -11.77 -2.96
N ASP A 48 8.63 -12.81 -2.16
CA ASP A 48 9.83 -13.43 -1.59
C ASP A 48 10.25 -14.72 -2.32
N GLY A 49 9.58 -15.02 -3.45
CA GLY A 49 9.80 -16.25 -4.24
C GLY A 49 8.96 -17.44 -3.80
N ALA A 50 8.06 -17.25 -2.83
CA ALA A 50 7.10 -18.26 -2.37
C ALA A 50 5.66 -17.76 -2.55
N ALA A 51 4.69 -18.68 -2.49
CA ALA A 51 3.29 -18.30 -2.46
C ALA A 51 2.95 -17.57 -1.14
N MET A 52 2.07 -16.58 -1.22
CA MET A 52 1.62 -15.84 -0.05
C MET A 52 0.90 -16.77 0.94
N GLY A 53 1.26 -16.69 2.21
CA GLY A 53 0.53 -17.37 3.29
C GLY A 53 -0.76 -16.63 3.66
N ASP A 54 -1.54 -17.21 4.56
CA ASP A 54 -2.70 -16.55 5.15
C ASP A 54 -2.28 -15.34 5.99
N SER A 55 -3.07 -14.26 5.92
CA SER A 55 -2.84 -13.01 6.66
C SER A 55 -1.51 -12.32 6.33
N HIS A 56 -0.92 -12.64 5.17
CA HIS A 56 0.29 -11.96 4.69
C HIS A 56 -0.06 -10.64 4.00
N ARG A 57 0.76 -9.61 4.27
CA ARG A 57 0.57 -8.27 3.70
C ARG A 57 1.00 -8.23 2.23
N LEU A 58 0.10 -7.74 1.37
CA LEU A 58 0.41 -7.45 -0.03
C LEU A 58 0.99 -6.05 -0.20
N GLY A 59 0.45 -5.09 0.56
CA GLY A 59 0.92 -3.71 0.54
C GLY A 59 0.16 -2.85 1.55
N VAL A 60 0.73 -1.68 1.84
CA VAL A 60 0.14 -0.71 2.78
C VAL A 60 0.48 0.71 2.36
N ILE A 61 -0.48 1.62 2.52
CA ILE A 61 -0.31 3.06 2.39
C ILE A 61 -0.57 3.69 3.76
N TYR A 62 0.43 4.39 4.31
CA TYR A 62 0.31 5.11 5.59
C TYR A 62 0.07 6.59 5.36
N PHE A 63 -0.84 7.16 6.13
CA PHE A 63 -1.05 8.60 6.28
C PHE A 63 -0.55 9.00 7.65
N LYS A 64 0.55 9.78 7.67
CA LYS A 64 1.24 10.16 8.90
C LYS A 64 1.30 11.66 9.05
N GLY A 65 1.25 12.13 10.29
CA GLY A 65 1.45 13.51 10.66
C GLY A 65 2.45 13.65 11.79
N ALA A 66 3.01 14.85 11.96
CA ALA A 66 3.80 15.17 13.14
C ALA A 66 2.87 15.36 14.34
N GLU A 67 3.09 14.58 15.41
CA GLU A 67 2.26 14.67 16.63
C GLU A 67 2.76 15.75 17.61
N ASP A 68 3.98 16.22 17.40
CA ASP A 68 4.63 17.20 18.26
C ASP A 68 5.50 18.18 17.48
N THR A 69 6.04 19.18 18.16
CA THR A 69 6.95 20.18 17.58
C THR A 69 8.34 19.64 17.26
N SER A 70 8.67 18.42 17.70
CA SER A 70 9.92 17.72 17.36
C SER A 70 9.82 17.01 16.01
N GLY A 71 8.60 16.89 15.44
CA GLY A 71 8.36 16.26 14.16
C GLY A 71 8.26 14.73 14.23
N THR A 72 7.94 14.15 15.39
CA THR A 72 7.67 12.72 15.54
C THR A 72 6.48 12.32 14.65
N LEU A 73 6.70 11.38 13.71
CA LEU A 73 5.67 10.95 12.78
C LEU A 73 4.84 9.82 13.37
N THR A 74 3.55 10.09 13.54
CA THR A 74 2.55 9.13 14.01
C THR A 74 1.53 8.81 12.92
N THR A 75 1.09 7.56 12.85
CA THR A 75 0.09 7.12 11.87
C THR A 75 -1.30 7.59 12.31
N GLY A 76 -1.96 8.37 11.46
CA GLY A 76 -3.35 8.76 11.66
C GLY A 76 -4.33 7.86 10.93
N ALA A 77 -3.91 7.27 9.80
CA ALA A 77 -4.72 6.34 9.01
C ALA A 77 -3.83 5.46 8.13
N ARG A 78 -4.38 4.32 7.68
CA ARG A 78 -3.75 3.51 6.63
C ARG A 78 -4.77 2.75 5.79
N ILE A 79 -4.35 2.39 4.59
CA ILE A 79 -5.04 1.43 3.72
C ILE A 79 -4.13 0.23 3.57
N GLU A 80 -4.62 -0.98 3.83
CA GLU A 80 -3.82 -2.20 3.88
C GLU A 80 -4.53 -3.35 3.18
N ALA A 81 -3.78 -4.09 2.36
CA ALA A 81 -4.24 -5.34 1.76
C ALA A 81 -3.54 -6.53 2.41
N LEU A 82 -4.33 -7.49 2.92
CA LEU A 82 -3.89 -8.77 3.48
C LEU A 82 -4.54 -9.91 2.73
N THR A 83 -3.82 -11.00 2.55
CA THR A 83 -4.41 -12.26 2.12
C THR A 83 -5.38 -12.78 3.19
N ASP A 84 -6.45 -13.44 2.80
CA ASP A 84 -7.42 -14.05 3.72
C ASP A 84 -7.40 -15.57 3.68
N ALA A 85 -6.46 -16.14 2.92
CA ALA A 85 -6.10 -17.56 2.87
C ALA A 85 -4.68 -17.69 2.29
N ALA A 86 -4.08 -18.86 2.39
CA ALA A 86 -2.84 -19.16 1.67
C ALA A 86 -3.13 -19.21 0.16
N TRP A 87 -2.32 -18.48 -0.63
CA TRP A 87 -2.53 -18.38 -2.07
C TRP A 87 -2.07 -19.62 -2.83
N THR A 88 -2.83 -19.97 -3.84
CA THR A 88 -2.54 -21.03 -4.81
C THR A 88 -2.88 -20.51 -6.22
N ASN A 89 -2.70 -21.33 -7.24
CA ASN A 89 -3.13 -20.97 -8.60
C ASN A 89 -4.65 -20.77 -8.74
N ALA A 90 -5.45 -21.23 -7.77
CA ALA A 90 -6.90 -21.17 -7.76
C ALA A 90 -7.47 -20.33 -6.61
N GLU A 91 -6.65 -19.87 -5.68
CA GLU A 91 -7.03 -19.09 -4.51
C GLU A 91 -6.12 -17.87 -4.39
N ASN A 92 -6.67 -16.68 -4.58
CA ASN A 92 -5.95 -15.40 -4.47
C ASN A 92 -6.77 -14.37 -3.68
N GLY A 93 -7.60 -14.85 -2.75
CA GLY A 93 -8.44 -14.01 -1.92
C GLY A 93 -7.64 -13.04 -1.08
N CYS A 94 -8.16 -11.81 -0.94
CA CYS A 94 -7.59 -10.81 -0.06
C CYS A 94 -8.67 -9.91 0.55
N ALA A 95 -8.33 -9.29 1.66
CA ALA A 95 -9.11 -8.24 2.27
C ALA A 95 -8.40 -6.90 2.11
N LEU A 96 -9.15 -5.86 1.72
CA LEU A 96 -8.69 -4.47 1.74
C LEU A 96 -9.34 -3.77 2.92
N SER A 97 -8.51 -3.26 3.84
CA SER A 97 -8.95 -2.63 5.08
C SER A 97 -8.53 -1.17 5.14
N PHE A 98 -9.44 -0.33 5.63
CA PHE A 98 -9.22 1.07 5.91
C PHE A 98 -9.22 1.24 7.42
N TYR A 99 -8.13 1.80 7.94
CA TYR A 99 -7.93 2.05 9.36
C TYR A 99 -7.94 3.53 9.64
N THR A 100 -8.51 3.91 10.75
CA THR A 100 -8.43 5.27 11.32
C THR A 100 -7.98 5.19 12.77
N THR A 101 -7.37 6.25 13.25
CA THR A 101 -7.01 6.41 14.66
C THR A 101 -8.07 7.27 15.32
N ASP A 102 -8.60 6.84 16.46
CA ASP A 102 -9.57 7.60 17.23
C ASP A 102 -8.91 8.73 18.05
N ASP A 103 -9.71 9.49 18.76
CA ASP A 103 -9.26 10.59 19.64
C ASP A 103 -8.48 10.14 20.89
N ASN A 104 -8.42 8.83 21.15
CA ASN A 104 -7.62 8.21 22.21
C ASN A 104 -6.32 7.55 21.67
N ALA A 105 -5.91 7.88 20.44
CA ALA A 105 -4.74 7.33 19.76
C ALA A 105 -4.78 5.80 19.54
N SER A 106 -5.98 5.22 19.48
CA SER A 106 -6.20 3.80 19.18
C SER A 106 -6.55 3.62 17.70
N GLU A 107 -5.74 2.86 16.97
CA GLU A 107 -6.02 2.54 15.58
C GLU A 107 -6.99 1.36 15.48
N GLY A 108 -8.04 1.51 14.69
CA GLY A 108 -9.04 0.48 14.43
C GLY A 108 -9.44 0.40 12.96
N ILE A 109 -10.03 -0.73 12.58
CA ILE A 109 -10.62 -0.89 11.23
C ILE A 109 -11.91 -0.08 11.20
N ALA A 110 -12.04 0.83 10.23
CA ALA A 110 -13.27 1.56 9.99
C ALA A 110 -14.12 0.90 8.89
N LEU A 111 -13.46 0.34 7.86
CA LEU A 111 -14.10 -0.38 6.77
C LEU A 111 -13.21 -1.54 6.32
N LYS A 112 -13.81 -2.69 6.09
CA LYS A 112 -13.14 -3.87 5.52
C LYS A 112 -13.93 -4.40 4.33
N LEU A 113 -13.25 -4.56 3.21
CA LEU A 113 -13.74 -5.27 2.02
C LEU A 113 -13.08 -6.65 2.01
N VAL A 114 -13.87 -7.72 2.00
CA VAL A 114 -13.36 -9.09 2.06
C VAL A 114 -13.49 -9.80 0.70
N SER A 115 -12.79 -10.91 0.51
CA SER A 115 -12.70 -11.65 -0.75
C SER A 115 -14.05 -12.10 -1.31
N ASN A 116 -15.07 -12.29 -0.47
CA ASN A 116 -16.45 -12.56 -0.93
C ASN A 116 -17.19 -11.29 -1.40
N GLN A 117 -16.48 -10.18 -1.62
CA GLN A 117 -16.99 -8.88 -2.13
C GLN A 117 -18.00 -8.19 -1.21
N LYS A 118 -17.98 -8.51 0.07
CA LYS A 118 -18.77 -7.82 1.09
C LYS A 118 -17.98 -6.72 1.77
N ALA A 119 -18.69 -5.65 2.15
CA ALA A 119 -18.16 -4.56 2.97
C ALA A 119 -18.67 -4.71 4.40
N THR A 120 -17.78 -4.46 5.37
CA THR A 120 -18.14 -4.36 6.79
C THR A 120 -17.66 -3.03 7.32
N PHE A 121 -18.54 -2.27 7.96
CA PHE A 121 -18.25 -1.05 8.71
C PHE A 121 -18.16 -1.38 10.20
N TYR A 122 -17.22 -0.76 10.90
CA TYR A 122 -16.93 -0.98 12.31
C TYR A 122 -17.19 0.27 13.14
#